data_b613c56b59b0dcd14a8d22a1a37ed4fc
#
_entry.id   b613c56b59b0dcd14a8d22a1a37ed4fc
#
_cell.length_a   1.000
_cell.length_b   1.000
_cell.length_c   1.000
_cell.angle_alpha   90.00
_cell.angle_beta   90.00
_cell.angle_gamma   90.00
#
_symmetry.space_group_name_H-M   'P 1'
#
loop_
_entity.id
_entity.type
_entity.pdbx_description
1 polymer ?
#
loop_
_entity_poly.entity_id
_entity_poly.type
_entity_poly.pdbx_seq_one_letter_code
_entity_poly.pdbx_strand_id
1 'polypeptide(L)'
;MQNGADVAIANRRNEESICELKPHIFKQVYSRELFGRILNRIIRLLSLTDFYDTQAGLKGVQSWLIPHLDSVHVYGFGFDIELLLIADYRGAKIESIPVRYQYFDEVSTVNVFVDGFSMLKDILKLKHKQSIGYYS
;
A
#
# COMPACT_ATOMS: atom_id res chain seq x y z
N MET A 1 -4.26 16.05 -10.60
CA MET A 1 -2.87 15.58 -10.45
C MET A 1 -2.06 16.24 -11.54
N GLN A 2 -0.98 16.94 -11.15
CA GLN A 2 -0.33 17.90 -12.08
C GLN A 2 0.42 17.25 -13.25
N ASN A 3 0.78 15.96 -13.19
CA ASN A 3 1.59 15.30 -14.23
C ASN A 3 0.81 14.28 -15.07
N GLY A 4 -0.52 14.36 -15.12
CA GLY A 4 -1.36 13.39 -15.83
C GLY A 4 -1.39 12.00 -15.19
N ALA A 5 -1.08 11.88 -13.89
CA ALA A 5 -1.25 10.66 -13.14
C ALA A 5 -2.73 10.40 -12.84
N ASP A 6 -3.15 9.16 -12.98
CA ASP A 6 -4.50 8.72 -12.64
C ASP A 6 -4.61 8.28 -11.18
N VAL A 7 -3.52 7.73 -10.65
CA VAL A 7 -3.37 7.38 -9.24
C VAL A 7 -2.05 7.96 -8.73
N ALA A 8 -2.10 8.64 -7.60
CA ALA A 8 -0.93 9.10 -6.86
C ALA A 8 -0.83 8.38 -5.52
N ILE A 9 0.31 7.78 -5.24
CA ILE A 9 0.59 7.11 -3.97
C ILE A 9 1.72 7.83 -3.23
N ALA A 10 1.52 8.11 -1.96
CA ALA A 10 2.60 8.57 -1.10
C ALA A 10 3.65 7.44 -0.96
N ASN A 11 4.92 7.78 -1.09
CA ASN A 11 6.00 6.82 -0.93
C ASN A 11 6.97 7.30 0.16
N ARG A 12 6.81 6.79 1.36
CA ARG A 12 7.67 7.10 2.51
C ARG A 12 9.10 6.59 2.34
N ARG A 13 9.33 5.69 1.38
CA ARG A 13 10.62 5.05 1.08
C ARG A 13 11.34 5.70 -0.10
N ASN A 14 10.77 6.74 -0.68
CA ASN A 14 11.44 7.54 -1.69
C ASN A 14 12.63 8.28 -1.04
N GLU A 15 13.75 8.42 -1.75
CA GLU A 15 14.96 9.09 -1.27
C GLU A 15 14.72 10.56 -0.91
N GLU A 16 13.77 11.20 -1.56
CA GLU A 16 13.34 12.57 -1.28
C GLU A 16 12.32 12.69 -0.13
N SER A 17 11.83 11.55 0.39
CA SER A 17 10.89 11.57 1.51
C SER A 17 11.59 11.85 2.83
N ILE A 18 10.99 12.73 3.62
CA ILE A 18 11.54 13.17 4.90
C ILE A 18 10.70 12.59 6.03
N CYS A 19 11.37 11.83 6.92
CA CYS A 19 10.77 11.29 8.14
C CYS A 19 11.23 12.08 9.36
N GLU A 20 10.29 12.63 10.12
CA GLU A 20 10.55 13.22 11.42
C GLU A 20 10.23 12.20 12.52
N LEU A 21 11.24 11.70 13.20
CA LEU A 21 11.14 10.64 14.19
C LEU A 21 11.72 11.09 15.53
N LYS A 22 10.93 10.97 16.59
CA LYS A 22 11.41 11.22 17.95
C LYS A 22 12.22 10.01 18.48
N PRO A 23 13.35 10.23 19.19
CA PRO A 23 14.24 9.12 19.59
C PRO A 23 13.59 8.04 20.46
N HIS A 24 12.63 8.39 21.30
CA HIS A 24 12.02 7.46 22.27
C HIS A 24 11.06 6.44 21.65
N ILE A 25 10.54 6.71 20.43
CA ILE A 25 9.66 5.76 19.70
C ILE A 25 10.40 4.94 18.65
N PHE A 26 11.72 5.10 18.54
CA PHE A 26 12.52 4.50 17.48
C PHE A 26 12.35 2.96 17.37
N LYS A 27 12.37 2.24 18.50
CA LYS A 27 12.22 0.77 18.49
C LYS A 27 10.87 0.31 17.95
N GLN A 28 9.79 1.00 18.32
CA GLN A 28 8.43 0.64 17.87
C GLN A 28 8.25 0.91 16.38
N VAL A 29 8.75 2.05 15.92
CA VAL A 29 8.70 2.43 14.51
C VAL A 29 9.56 1.47 13.69
N TYR A 30 10.76 1.14 14.15
CA TYR A 30 11.68 0.25 13.43
C TYR A 30 11.10 -1.14 13.18
N SER A 31 10.48 -1.77 14.19
CA SER A 31 9.87 -3.10 14.04
C SER A 31 8.70 -3.08 13.03
N ARG A 32 7.88 -2.03 13.06
CA ARG A 32 6.77 -1.85 12.11
C ARG A 32 7.28 -1.63 10.68
N GLU A 33 8.29 -0.79 10.53
CA GLU A 33 8.94 -0.53 9.24
C GLU A 33 9.56 -1.80 8.65
N LEU A 34 10.26 -2.59 9.47
CA LEU A 34 10.85 -3.85 9.03
C LEU A 34 9.78 -4.83 8.57
N PHE A 35 8.71 -4.98 9.35
CA PHE A 35 7.57 -5.82 8.96
C PHE A 35 6.92 -5.35 7.66
N GLY A 36 6.67 -4.05 7.53
CA GLY A 36 6.13 -3.47 6.30
C GLY A 36 7.03 -3.69 5.07
N ARG A 37 8.36 -3.67 5.25
CA ARG A 37 9.31 -3.99 4.16
C ARG A 37 9.25 -5.46 3.76
N ILE A 38 9.17 -6.38 4.72
CA ILE A 38 9.04 -7.81 4.44
C ILE A 38 7.74 -8.08 3.69
N LEU A 39 6.63 -7.53 4.17
CA LEU A 39 5.32 -7.70 3.54
C LEU A 39 5.30 -7.15 2.12
N ASN A 40 5.82 -5.95 1.92
CA ASN A 40 5.91 -5.35 0.58
C ASN A 40 6.80 -6.19 -0.36
N ARG A 41 7.87 -6.79 0.16
CA ARG A 41 8.69 -7.70 -0.63
C ARG A 41 7.91 -8.94 -1.07
N ILE A 42 7.07 -9.50 -0.20
CA ILE A 42 6.18 -10.63 -0.55
C ILE A 42 5.18 -10.21 -1.65
N ILE A 43 4.54 -9.07 -1.51
CA ILE A 43 3.60 -8.51 -2.49
C ILE A 43 4.26 -8.42 -3.87
N ARG A 44 5.46 -7.88 -3.94
CA ARG A 44 6.22 -7.75 -5.18
C ARG A 44 6.66 -9.10 -5.76
N LEU A 45 7.14 -10.02 -4.91
CA LEU A 45 7.53 -11.37 -5.33
C LEU A 45 6.35 -12.15 -5.92
N LEU A 46 5.14 -11.89 -5.45
CA LEU A 46 3.91 -12.45 -6.01
C LEU A 46 3.41 -11.71 -7.25
N SER A 47 4.14 -10.71 -7.72
CA SER A 47 3.77 -9.89 -8.88
C SER A 47 2.37 -9.29 -8.77
N LEU A 48 2.00 -8.86 -7.56
CA LEU A 48 0.74 -8.15 -7.33
C LEU A 48 0.88 -6.68 -7.69
N THR A 49 2.04 -6.09 -7.40
CA THR A 49 2.37 -4.71 -7.75
C THR A 49 3.88 -4.50 -7.62
N ASP A 50 4.42 -3.53 -8.36
CA ASP A 50 5.84 -3.17 -8.34
C ASP A 50 6.16 -2.01 -7.39
N PHE A 51 5.15 -1.41 -6.76
CA PHE A 51 5.34 -0.26 -5.88
C PHE A 51 5.95 -0.63 -4.53
N TYR A 52 6.87 0.23 -4.06
CA TYR A 52 7.63 0.01 -2.82
C TYR A 52 6.89 0.37 -1.53
N ASP A 53 5.85 1.20 -1.59
CA ASP A 53 5.05 1.59 -0.42
C ASP A 53 3.55 1.52 -0.73
N THR A 54 3.06 0.30 -0.91
CA THR A 54 1.66 0.04 -1.24
C THR A 54 0.69 0.44 -0.14
N GLN A 55 1.17 0.49 1.10
CA GLN A 55 0.35 0.72 2.30
C GLN A 55 0.49 2.12 2.89
N ALA A 56 1.07 3.07 2.17
CA ALA A 56 0.98 4.47 2.55
C ALA A 56 -0.49 4.92 2.51
N GLY A 57 -0.99 5.42 3.65
CA GLY A 57 -2.41 5.78 3.79
C GLY A 57 -2.88 6.92 2.90
N LEU A 58 -1.96 7.71 2.33
CA LEU A 58 -2.31 8.81 1.44
C LEU A 58 -2.25 8.34 -0.02
N LYS A 59 -3.41 8.23 -0.63
CA LYS A 59 -3.59 7.92 -2.06
C LYS A 59 -4.60 8.88 -2.68
N GLY A 60 -4.32 9.33 -3.88
CA GLY A 60 -5.25 10.11 -4.69
C GLY A 60 -5.63 9.30 -5.93
N VAL A 61 -6.90 9.33 -6.31
CA VAL A 61 -7.46 8.58 -7.44
C VAL A 61 -8.27 9.53 -8.32
N GLN A 62 -8.13 9.44 -9.63
CA GLN A 62 -8.95 10.18 -10.58
C GLN A 62 -10.39 9.66 -10.57
N SER A 63 -11.35 10.56 -10.79
CA SER A 63 -12.78 10.26 -10.69
C SER A 63 -13.25 9.14 -11.63
N TRP A 64 -12.62 8.98 -12.80
CA TRP A 64 -12.98 7.94 -13.75
C TRP A 64 -12.70 6.51 -13.23
N LEU A 65 -11.77 6.36 -12.30
CA LEU A 65 -11.46 5.06 -11.67
C LEU A 65 -12.48 4.67 -10.58
N ILE A 66 -13.17 5.63 -9.99
CA ILE A 66 -14.09 5.38 -8.85
C ILE A 66 -15.14 4.29 -9.14
N PRO A 67 -15.81 4.26 -10.30
CA PRO A 67 -16.80 3.21 -10.60
C PRO A 67 -16.19 1.80 -10.66
N HIS A 68 -14.88 1.69 -10.97
CA HIS A 68 -14.17 0.41 -11.00
C HIS A 68 -13.77 -0.10 -9.62
N LEU A 69 -13.75 0.78 -8.62
CA LEU A 69 -13.44 0.42 -7.23
C LEU A 69 -14.61 -0.28 -6.51
N ASP A 70 -15.80 -0.29 -7.10
CA ASP A 70 -16.94 -1.08 -6.58
C ASP A 70 -16.65 -2.59 -6.59
N SER A 71 -15.67 -3.03 -7.38
CA SER A 71 -15.20 -4.42 -7.43
C SER A 71 -14.18 -4.77 -6.34
N VAL A 72 -13.83 -3.85 -5.45
CA VAL A 72 -12.96 -4.11 -4.30
C VAL A 72 -13.69 -5.01 -3.29
N HIS A 73 -13.06 -6.13 -2.94
CA HIS A 73 -13.66 -7.14 -2.06
C HIS A 73 -12.83 -7.42 -0.81
N VAL A 74 -11.63 -6.87 -0.74
CA VAL A 74 -10.75 -7.00 0.41
C VAL A 74 -10.79 -5.72 1.23
N TYR A 75 -11.16 -5.86 2.51
CA TYR A 75 -11.22 -4.74 3.43
C TYR A 75 -9.96 -4.68 4.30
N GLY A 76 -9.69 -3.53 4.89
CA GLY A 76 -8.51 -3.34 5.73
C GLY A 76 -7.23 -3.19 4.91
N PHE A 77 -6.16 -3.85 5.31
CA PHE A 77 -4.83 -3.68 4.71
C PHE A 77 -4.72 -4.17 3.25
N GLY A 78 -5.55 -5.13 2.85
CA GLY A 78 -5.59 -5.63 1.47
C GLY A 78 -6.22 -4.66 0.49
N PHE A 79 -7.06 -3.74 0.95
CA PHE A 79 -7.72 -2.72 0.13
C PHE A 79 -6.73 -1.93 -0.73
N ASP A 80 -5.66 -1.46 -0.12
CA ASP A 80 -4.64 -0.65 -0.79
C ASP A 80 -3.97 -1.39 -1.96
N ILE A 81 -3.78 -2.69 -1.81
CA ILE A 81 -3.17 -3.54 -2.84
C ILE A 81 -4.19 -3.80 -3.95
N GLU A 82 -5.44 -4.12 -3.60
CA GLU A 82 -6.49 -4.39 -4.58
C GLU A 82 -6.82 -3.15 -5.42
N LEU A 83 -6.81 -1.96 -4.80
CA LEU A 83 -6.96 -0.70 -5.52
C LEU A 83 -5.87 -0.51 -6.59
N LEU A 84 -4.61 -0.77 -6.25
CA LEU A 84 -3.51 -0.64 -7.20
C LEU A 84 -3.58 -1.70 -8.30
N LEU A 85 -4.00 -2.93 -7.99
CA LEU A 85 -4.26 -3.97 -8.98
C LEU A 85 -5.35 -3.56 -9.97
N ILE A 86 -6.47 -3.07 -9.49
CA ILE A 86 -7.58 -2.61 -10.34
C ILE A 86 -7.11 -1.45 -11.24
N ALA A 87 -6.41 -0.48 -10.65
CA ALA A 87 -5.90 0.66 -11.40
C ALA A 87 -4.94 0.22 -12.53
N ASP A 88 -4.02 -0.69 -12.23
CA ASP A 88 -3.07 -1.23 -13.20
C ASP A 88 -3.78 -1.99 -14.34
N TYR A 89 -4.72 -2.86 -14.01
CA TYR A 89 -5.54 -3.58 -15.01
C TYR A 89 -6.39 -2.66 -15.88
N ARG A 90 -6.77 -1.48 -15.38
CA ARG A 90 -7.48 -0.46 -16.16
C ARG A 90 -6.54 0.45 -16.96
N GLY A 91 -5.23 0.18 -16.93
CA GLY A 91 -4.24 0.97 -17.64
C GLY A 91 -4.00 2.36 -17.04
N ALA A 92 -4.33 2.55 -15.77
CA ALA A 92 -4.13 3.81 -15.08
C ALA A 92 -2.64 4.11 -14.89
N LYS A 93 -2.26 5.37 -15.12
CA LYS A 93 -0.93 5.86 -14.83
C LYS A 93 -0.78 6.08 -13.31
N ILE A 94 0.03 5.24 -12.67
CA ILE A 94 0.26 5.30 -11.22
C ILE A 94 1.60 5.99 -10.96
N GLU A 95 1.60 7.05 -10.17
CA GLU A 95 2.79 7.78 -9.77
C GLU A 95 3.05 7.68 -8.27
N SER A 96 4.32 7.48 -7.92
CA SER A 96 4.83 7.44 -6.54
C SER A 96 5.39 8.81 -6.17
N ILE A 97 4.88 9.43 -5.12
CA ILE A 97 5.20 10.80 -4.73
C ILE A 97 5.97 10.80 -3.41
N PRO A 98 7.13 11.51 -3.31
CA PRO A 98 7.83 11.71 -2.05
C PRO A 98 6.96 12.51 -1.09
N VAL A 99 7.08 12.23 0.21
CA VAL A 99 6.27 12.87 1.24
C VAL A 99 7.09 13.23 2.47
N ARG A 100 6.70 14.31 3.14
CA ARG A 100 7.15 14.59 4.49
C ARG A 100 6.14 13.99 5.46
N TYR A 101 6.60 13.17 6.40
CA TYR A 101 5.74 12.51 7.37
C TYR A 101 6.38 12.45 8.74
N GLN A 102 5.55 12.37 9.77
CA GLN A 102 5.97 12.33 11.16
C GLN A 102 5.29 11.16 11.87
N TYR A 103 6.03 10.47 12.73
CA TYR A 103 5.46 9.52 13.67
C TYR A 103 5.13 10.22 14.99
N PHE A 104 3.88 10.10 15.39
CA PHE A 104 3.41 10.59 16.70
C PHE A 104 3.49 9.48 17.74
N ASP A 105 3.49 9.86 19.03
CA ASP A 105 3.53 8.97 20.20
C ASP A 105 2.23 8.17 20.40
N GLU A 106 1.45 7.95 19.37
CA GLU A 106 0.21 7.20 19.47
C GLU A 106 0.51 5.72 19.67
N VAL A 107 -0.18 5.12 20.63
CA VAL A 107 -0.16 3.67 20.84
C VAL A 107 -0.69 3.01 19.57
N SER A 108 0.18 2.34 18.83
CA SER A 108 -0.24 1.62 17.65
C SER A 108 -1.21 0.50 18.04
N THR A 109 -2.40 0.55 17.49
CA THR A 109 -3.39 -0.54 17.62
C THR A 109 -3.05 -1.75 16.76
N VAL A 110 -2.04 -1.66 15.89
CA VAL A 110 -1.62 -2.73 14.99
C VAL A 110 -0.86 -3.81 15.75
N ASN A 111 -1.45 -4.98 15.87
CA ASN A 111 -0.78 -6.18 16.36
C ASN A 111 -0.06 -6.86 15.19
N VAL A 112 1.28 -6.71 15.14
CA VAL A 112 2.12 -7.18 14.03
C VAL A 112 1.89 -8.67 13.70
N PHE A 113 1.62 -9.51 14.68
CA PHE A 113 1.39 -10.95 14.44
C PHE A 113 -0.01 -11.24 13.93
N VAL A 114 -1.04 -10.70 14.57
CA VAL A 114 -2.45 -10.96 14.19
C VAL A 114 -2.77 -10.28 12.86
N ASP A 115 -2.43 -9.02 12.74
CA ASP A 115 -2.67 -8.25 11.54
C ASP A 115 -1.80 -8.75 10.38
N GLY A 116 -0.57 -9.16 10.67
CA GLY A 116 0.34 -9.73 9.69
C GLY A 116 -0.18 -11.03 9.06
N PHE A 117 -0.76 -11.90 9.86
CA PHE A 117 -1.37 -13.13 9.34
C PHE A 117 -2.62 -12.82 8.48
N SER A 118 -3.45 -11.89 8.93
CA SER A 118 -4.59 -11.41 8.15
C SER A 118 -4.16 -10.81 6.81
N MET A 119 -3.13 -9.96 6.82
CA MET A 119 -2.57 -9.37 5.62
C MET A 119 -2.02 -10.42 4.64
N LEU A 120 -1.31 -11.44 5.15
CA LEU A 120 -0.82 -12.53 4.31
C LEU A 120 -1.96 -13.30 3.66
N LYS A 121 -3.03 -13.58 4.40
CA LYS A 121 -4.25 -14.22 3.88
C LYS A 121 -4.89 -13.38 2.76
N ASP A 122 -4.97 -12.07 2.94
CA ASP A 122 -5.51 -11.17 1.93
C ASP A 122 -4.63 -11.13 0.67
N ILE A 123 -3.30 -11.09 0.83
CA ILE A 123 -2.34 -11.18 -0.28
C ILE A 123 -2.56 -12.46 -1.10
N LEU A 124 -2.72 -13.60 -0.43
CA LEU A 124 -2.96 -14.88 -1.12
C LEU A 124 -4.31 -14.90 -1.85
N LYS A 125 -5.36 -14.32 -1.27
CA LYS A 125 -6.66 -14.16 -1.95
C LYS A 125 -6.53 -13.29 -3.20
N LEU A 126 -5.83 -12.16 -3.11
CA LEU A 126 -5.60 -11.26 -4.24
C LEU A 126 -4.82 -11.96 -5.34
N LYS A 127 -3.79 -12.74 -4.99
CA LYS A 127 -3.04 -13.54 -5.95
C LYS A 127 -3.90 -14.58 -6.64
N HIS A 128 -4.76 -15.26 -5.91
CA HIS A 128 -5.71 -16.21 -6.49
C HIS A 128 -6.67 -15.50 -7.46
N LYS A 129 -7.27 -14.39 -7.08
CA LYS A 129 -8.14 -13.59 -7.94
C LYS A 129 -7.42 -13.13 -9.22
N GLN A 130 -6.19 -12.66 -9.08
CA GLN A 130 -5.35 -12.28 -10.22
C GLN A 130 -5.12 -13.47 -11.17
N SER A 131 -4.81 -14.65 -10.63
CA SER A 131 -4.51 -15.83 -11.44
C SER A 131 -5.71 -16.38 -12.23
N ILE A 132 -6.93 -16.15 -11.75
CA ILE A 132 -8.17 -16.53 -12.44
C ILE A 132 -8.71 -15.44 -13.38
N GLY A 133 -7.98 -14.34 -13.55
CA GLY A 133 -8.39 -13.23 -14.43
C GLY A 133 -9.54 -12.38 -13.91
N TYR A 134 -9.74 -12.34 -12.61
CA TYR A 134 -10.89 -11.62 -11.99
C TYR A 134 -10.89 -10.11 -12.31
N TYR A 135 -9.72 -9.50 -12.50
CA TYR A 135 -9.57 -8.06 -12.77
C TYR A 135 -9.50 -7.71 -14.26
N SER A 136 -9.43 -8.71 -15.14
CA SER A 136 -9.34 -8.53 -16.61
C SER A 136 -10.64 -8.08 -17.25
#